data_647882cf235a68c8134ef07eb9a1dc9e
#
_entry.id   647882cf235a68c8134ef07eb9a1dc9e
#
_cell.length_a   1.000
_cell.length_b   1.000
_cell.length_c   1.000
_cell.angle_alpha   90.00
_cell.angle_beta   90.00
_cell.angle_gamma   90.00
#
_symmetry.space_group_name_H-M   'P 1'
#
loop_
_entity.id
_entity.type
_entity.pdbx_description
1 polymer ?
#
loop_
_entity_poly.entity_id
_entity_poly.type
_entity_poly.pdbx_seq_one_letter_code
_entity_poly.pdbx_strand_id
1 'polypeptide(L)'
;MHTTVAVLKANGATTLPQAAMTALWGQGIANQDLSVTSWMFPVYVSSATDPVKTFTCTKWGACAGNNLKIHVPNGALPEPQSDGHIGIIDTAQSIEVDGWQCAVTEAAVNCSWGGVYAYGGNGIENVGSNAVHGGYAAGLTEITAQELLNGHIDHALGMITSCLNNPTVYPADQQTGGTDAGCGVTGPPSYGDLVHLLWTPAQIAASPYSSECRTVLTALATYGAYTNDTGNQGLSLLTQHQLSYTALGQPSPWSSTLLPDLAASGDASGTSWHSCLNRLSASDFELLQITPGSY
;
A
#
# COMPACT_ATOMS: atom_id res chain seq x y z
N MET A 1 5.86 0.38 10.48
CA MET A 1 6.20 1.26 9.34
C MET A 1 6.31 2.75 9.70
N HIS A 2 6.34 3.10 10.99
CA HIS A 2 6.45 4.51 11.47
C HIS A 2 7.89 5.00 11.65
N THR A 3 8.89 4.22 11.22
CA THR A 3 10.31 4.60 11.33
C THR A 3 10.68 5.54 10.19
N THR A 4 11.24 6.71 10.51
CA THR A 4 11.62 7.69 9.48
C THR A 4 12.87 7.22 8.72
N VAL A 5 13.01 7.66 7.46
CA VAL A 5 14.18 7.35 6.62
C VAL A 5 15.48 7.80 7.29
N ALA A 6 15.47 8.92 8.01
CA ALA A 6 16.64 9.40 8.74
C ALA A 6 17.12 8.39 9.80
N VAL A 7 16.18 7.77 10.54
CA VAL A 7 16.48 6.71 11.51
C VAL A 7 16.95 5.44 10.81
N LEU A 8 16.26 5.02 9.74
CA LEU A 8 16.67 3.84 8.97
C LEU A 8 18.11 3.97 8.45
N LYS A 9 18.48 5.13 7.90
CA LYS A 9 19.85 5.41 7.46
C LYS A 9 20.87 5.42 8.60
N ALA A 10 20.53 6.02 9.73
CA ALA A 10 21.38 6.01 10.91
C ALA A 10 21.62 4.59 11.43
N ASN A 11 20.67 3.69 11.22
CA ASN A 11 20.71 2.29 11.65
C ASN A 11 21.22 1.34 10.54
N GLY A 12 21.77 1.85 9.44
CA GLY A 12 22.46 1.02 8.45
C GLY A 12 21.72 0.75 7.14
N ALA A 13 20.58 1.39 6.88
CA ALA A 13 19.99 1.36 5.54
C ALA A 13 20.97 1.98 4.52
N THR A 14 21.10 1.35 3.35
CA THR A 14 22.09 1.75 2.33
C THR A 14 21.43 2.30 1.08
N THR A 15 21.96 3.41 0.57
CA THR A 15 21.51 3.95 -0.73
C THR A 15 22.01 3.05 -1.86
N LEU A 16 21.09 2.63 -2.71
CA LEU A 16 21.35 1.85 -3.90
C LEU A 16 21.81 2.74 -5.08
N PRO A 17 22.46 2.17 -6.11
CA PRO A 17 22.85 2.95 -7.29
C PRO A 17 21.67 3.67 -7.94
N GLN A 18 21.85 4.91 -8.36
CA GLN A 18 20.80 5.71 -9.04
C GLN A 18 20.24 5.03 -10.30
N ALA A 19 21.00 4.15 -10.92
CA ALA A 19 20.53 3.34 -12.05
C ALA A 19 19.33 2.45 -11.69
N ALA A 20 19.25 1.95 -10.46
CA ALA A 20 18.10 1.17 -9.97
C ALA A 20 16.84 2.05 -9.84
N MET A 21 16.98 3.25 -9.28
CA MET A 21 15.89 4.22 -9.22
C MET A 21 15.45 4.66 -10.62
N THR A 22 16.39 4.86 -11.54
CA THR A 22 16.11 5.17 -12.95
C THR A 22 15.36 4.04 -13.64
N ALA A 23 15.73 2.79 -13.40
CA ALA A 23 15.03 1.62 -13.94
C ALA A 23 13.60 1.52 -13.39
N LEU A 24 13.42 1.76 -12.09
CA LEU A 24 12.11 1.80 -11.46
C LEU A 24 11.24 2.92 -12.06
N TRP A 25 11.77 4.12 -12.16
CA TRP A 25 11.06 5.28 -12.73
C TRP A 25 10.80 5.15 -14.23
N GLY A 26 11.65 4.45 -14.95
CA GLY A 26 11.55 4.19 -16.40
C GLY A 26 10.32 3.37 -16.80
N GLN A 27 9.64 2.75 -15.83
CA GLN A 27 8.35 2.06 -16.05
C GLN A 27 7.20 3.04 -16.32
N GLY A 28 7.43 4.33 -16.10
CA GLY A 28 6.40 5.37 -16.15
C GLY A 28 5.60 5.46 -14.85
N ILE A 29 4.96 6.59 -14.67
CA ILE A 29 3.98 6.78 -13.59
C ILE A 29 2.65 6.29 -14.13
N ALA A 30 1.95 5.49 -13.36
CA ALA A 30 0.59 5.11 -13.67
C ALA A 30 -0.24 6.39 -13.87
N ASN A 31 -1.14 6.40 -14.85
CA ASN A 31 -2.12 7.47 -14.97
C ASN A 31 -2.98 7.62 -13.70
N GLN A 32 -2.69 6.81 -12.69
CA GLN A 32 -3.45 6.52 -11.50
C GLN A 32 -2.51 6.19 -10.35
N ASP A 33 -1.55 7.04 -10.04
CA ASP A 33 -0.72 6.79 -8.86
C ASP A 33 -1.51 6.84 -7.54
N LEU A 34 -2.74 7.38 -7.56
CA LEU A 34 -3.73 7.32 -6.48
C LEU A 34 -5.07 6.80 -7.02
N SER A 35 -5.26 5.49 -7.14
CA SER A 35 -6.54 4.88 -7.51
C SER A 35 -7.38 4.62 -6.26
N VAL A 36 -8.66 5.02 -6.28
CA VAL A 36 -9.59 4.79 -5.16
C VAL A 36 -10.80 3.95 -5.54
N THR A 37 -10.82 3.44 -6.78
CA THR A 37 -11.96 2.70 -7.34
C THR A 37 -11.60 1.35 -7.93
N SER A 38 -10.31 1.04 -8.07
CA SER A 38 -9.85 -0.15 -8.77
C SER A 38 -8.50 -0.63 -8.22
N TRP A 39 -8.38 -1.95 -8.04
CA TRP A 39 -7.13 -2.66 -7.71
C TRP A 39 -6.52 -2.34 -6.33
N MET A 40 -7.22 -1.54 -5.52
CA MET A 40 -6.79 -1.12 -4.18
C MET A 40 -7.61 -1.84 -3.11
N PHE A 41 -7.11 -1.87 -1.90
CA PHE A 41 -7.79 -2.55 -0.80
C PHE A 41 -8.95 -1.71 -0.25
N PRO A 42 -10.18 -2.23 -0.20
CA PRO A 42 -11.15 -1.76 0.77
C PRO A 42 -10.74 -2.31 2.15
N VAL A 43 -10.34 -1.42 3.06
CA VAL A 43 -9.99 -1.76 4.43
C VAL A 43 -11.12 -1.35 5.36
N TYR A 44 -11.59 -2.28 6.18
CA TYR A 44 -12.70 -2.10 7.11
C TYR A 44 -12.22 -2.23 8.54
N VAL A 45 -12.55 -1.27 9.38
CA VAL A 45 -12.31 -1.36 10.82
C VAL A 45 -13.53 -2.00 11.48
N SER A 46 -13.33 -3.10 12.17
CA SER A 46 -14.36 -3.83 12.90
C SER A 46 -14.18 -3.80 14.41
N SER A 47 -15.22 -4.13 15.12
CA SER A 47 -15.29 -4.14 16.57
C SER A 47 -15.94 -5.42 17.10
N ALA A 48 -15.93 -5.64 18.41
CA ALA A 48 -16.56 -6.78 19.07
C ALA A 48 -18.10 -6.86 18.86
N THR A 49 -18.73 -5.80 18.34
CA THR A 49 -20.17 -5.78 18.06
C THR A 49 -20.51 -6.21 16.64
N ASP A 50 -19.52 -6.34 15.78
CA ASP A 50 -19.71 -6.80 14.41
C ASP A 50 -19.88 -8.32 14.33
N PRO A 51 -20.57 -8.85 13.30
CA PRO A 51 -20.73 -10.29 13.12
C PRO A 51 -19.38 -11.02 13.00
N VAL A 52 -19.28 -12.17 13.65
CA VAL A 52 -18.12 -13.04 13.53
C VAL A 52 -18.25 -13.91 12.29
N LYS A 53 -17.26 -13.83 11.40
CA LYS A 53 -17.15 -14.66 10.20
C LYS A 53 -15.88 -15.51 10.25
N THR A 54 -15.86 -16.60 9.45
CA THR A 54 -14.64 -17.41 9.30
C THR A 54 -13.85 -16.91 8.11
N PHE A 55 -12.61 -16.51 8.32
CA PHE A 55 -11.66 -16.26 7.21
C PHE A 55 -11.09 -17.58 6.72
N THR A 56 -11.16 -17.83 5.42
CA THR A 56 -10.61 -19.05 4.78
C THR A 56 -9.73 -18.70 3.60
N CYS A 57 -8.60 -19.39 3.45
CA CYS A 57 -7.68 -19.23 2.34
C CYS A 57 -6.92 -20.54 2.10
N THR A 58 -7.28 -21.27 1.06
CA THR A 58 -6.82 -22.64 0.87
C THR A 58 -6.39 -23.01 -0.56
N LYS A 59 -6.32 -22.05 -1.49
CA LYS A 59 -6.05 -22.36 -2.90
C LYS A 59 -4.69 -23.03 -3.15
N TRP A 60 -3.68 -22.64 -2.38
CA TRP A 60 -2.32 -23.17 -2.46
C TRP A 60 -1.84 -23.80 -1.14
N GLY A 61 -2.74 -24.32 -0.35
CA GLY A 61 -2.53 -24.74 1.02
C GLY A 61 -3.22 -23.77 2.00
N ALA A 62 -3.17 -24.06 3.28
CA ALA A 62 -3.72 -23.16 4.28
C ALA A 62 -2.79 -21.95 4.49
N CYS A 63 -3.31 -20.75 4.31
CA CYS A 63 -2.60 -19.53 4.69
C CYS A 63 -2.61 -19.33 6.22
N ALA A 64 -1.83 -18.38 6.73
CA ALA A 64 -1.71 -18.12 8.17
C ALA A 64 -3.07 -17.83 8.85
N GLY A 65 -3.97 -17.14 8.15
CA GLY A 65 -5.32 -16.81 8.67
C GLY A 65 -6.39 -17.87 8.45
N ASN A 66 -6.06 -19.04 7.86
CA ASN A 66 -7.09 -20.02 7.52
C ASN A 66 -7.83 -20.56 8.75
N ASN A 67 -9.17 -20.53 8.71
CA ASN A 67 -10.10 -20.86 9.79
C ASN A 67 -10.12 -19.87 10.96
N LEU A 68 -9.49 -18.70 10.84
CA LEU A 68 -9.56 -17.65 11.85
C LEU A 68 -10.99 -17.10 11.94
N LYS A 69 -11.46 -16.86 13.16
CA LYS A 69 -12.71 -16.16 13.43
C LYS A 69 -12.40 -14.69 13.61
N ILE A 70 -13.00 -13.85 12.77
CA ILE A 70 -12.80 -12.40 12.78
C ILE A 70 -14.13 -11.66 12.80
N HIS A 71 -14.16 -10.48 13.41
CA HIS A 71 -15.30 -9.59 13.30
C HIS A 71 -15.26 -8.89 11.93
N VAL A 72 -16.39 -8.83 11.25
CA VAL A 72 -16.51 -8.23 9.91
C VAL A 72 -17.75 -7.35 9.85
N PRO A 73 -17.64 -6.06 9.52
CA PRO A 73 -18.79 -5.19 9.43
C PRO A 73 -19.82 -5.70 8.40
N ASN A 74 -21.10 -5.52 8.71
CA ASN A 74 -22.15 -5.81 7.76
C ASN A 74 -22.02 -4.92 6.53
N GLY A 75 -22.08 -5.53 5.35
CA GLY A 75 -21.93 -4.83 4.08
C GLY A 75 -20.48 -4.81 3.53
N ALA A 76 -19.46 -5.21 4.32
CA ALA A 76 -18.10 -5.28 3.83
C ALA A 76 -18.00 -6.15 2.56
N LEU A 77 -17.36 -5.62 1.51
CA LEU A 77 -17.20 -6.25 0.20
C LEU A 77 -15.73 -6.16 -0.23
N PRO A 78 -15.21 -7.18 -0.93
CA PRO A 78 -13.91 -7.07 -1.58
C PRO A 78 -13.99 -6.07 -2.75
N GLU A 79 -12.85 -5.61 -3.21
CA GLU A 79 -12.79 -4.80 -4.43
C GLU A 79 -13.34 -5.62 -5.63
N PRO A 80 -13.97 -4.95 -6.63
CA PRO A 80 -14.77 -5.67 -7.63
C PRO A 80 -13.98 -6.26 -8.80
N GLN A 81 -12.66 -5.99 -8.92
CA GLN A 81 -11.83 -6.52 -9.99
C GLN A 81 -11.37 -7.96 -9.70
N SER A 82 -10.51 -8.52 -10.58
CA SER A 82 -10.08 -9.92 -10.48
C SER A 82 -9.22 -10.21 -9.25
N ASP A 83 -8.58 -9.19 -8.67
CA ASP A 83 -7.76 -9.36 -7.47
C ASP A 83 -8.60 -9.47 -6.21
N GLY A 84 -9.81 -8.91 -6.21
CA GLY A 84 -10.78 -9.13 -5.15
C GLY A 84 -10.20 -8.92 -3.74
N HIS A 85 -9.36 -7.92 -3.58
CA HIS A 85 -8.71 -7.62 -2.31
C HIS A 85 -9.70 -7.19 -1.23
N ILE A 86 -9.40 -7.52 0.02
CA ILE A 86 -10.09 -7.02 1.20
C ILE A 86 -9.12 -6.98 2.39
N GLY A 87 -9.18 -5.91 3.18
CA GLY A 87 -8.50 -5.79 4.47
C GLY A 87 -9.53 -5.65 5.59
N ILE A 88 -9.33 -6.34 6.70
CA ILE A 88 -10.18 -6.26 7.90
C ILE A 88 -9.29 -6.00 9.12
N ILE A 89 -9.42 -4.82 9.72
CA ILE A 89 -8.80 -4.49 11.00
C ILE A 89 -9.76 -4.86 12.11
N ASP A 90 -9.54 -6.00 12.76
CA ASP A 90 -10.33 -6.45 13.90
C ASP A 90 -9.75 -5.88 15.20
N THR A 91 -10.32 -4.78 15.66
CA THR A 91 -9.84 -4.08 16.86
C THR A 91 -10.06 -4.87 18.14
N ALA A 92 -11.05 -5.78 18.16
CA ALA A 92 -11.32 -6.62 19.33
C ALA A 92 -10.24 -7.69 19.52
N GLN A 93 -9.59 -8.10 18.45
CA GLN A 93 -8.50 -9.09 18.48
C GLN A 93 -7.12 -8.46 18.28
N SER A 94 -7.04 -7.16 18.01
CA SER A 94 -5.81 -6.43 17.69
C SER A 94 -5.03 -7.04 16.52
N ILE A 95 -5.75 -7.40 15.45
CA ILE A 95 -5.17 -7.95 14.23
C ILE A 95 -5.72 -7.23 12.99
N GLU A 96 -4.96 -7.29 11.92
CA GLU A 96 -5.40 -7.04 10.56
C GLU A 96 -5.34 -8.35 9.77
N VAL A 97 -6.35 -8.60 8.95
CA VAL A 97 -6.42 -9.76 8.05
C VAL A 97 -6.62 -9.23 6.64
N ASP A 98 -5.67 -9.53 5.78
CA ASP A 98 -5.74 -9.18 4.36
C ASP A 98 -5.98 -10.40 3.50
N GLY A 99 -6.82 -10.26 2.47
CA GLY A 99 -7.15 -11.33 1.57
C GLY A 99 -7.07 -10.94 0.10
N TRP A 100 -6.73 -11.92 -0.73
CA TRP A 100 -6.69 -11.84 -2.18
C TRP A 100 -7.65 -12.84 -2.83
N GLN A 101 -8.36 -12.38 -3.90
CA GLN A 101 -9.43 -13.10 -4.57
C GLN A 101 -10.51 -13.57 -3.59
N CYS A 102 -11.09 -12.62 -2.90
CA CYS A 102 -12.03 -12.86 -1.81
C CYS A 102 -13.49 -12.77 -2.26
N ALA A 103 -14.33 -13.49 -1.52
CA ALA A 103 -15.79 -13.39 -1.55
C ALA A 103 -16.31 -13.37 -0.11
N VAL A 104 -17.18 -12.41 0.20
CA VAL A 104 -17.79 -12.30 1.52
C VAL A 104 -19.20 -12.88 1.49
N THR A 105 -19.48 -13.79 2.42
CA THR A 105 -20.79 -14.39 2.65
C THR A 105 -21.31 -14.02 4.03
N GLU A 106 -22.51 -14.50 4.40
CA GLU A 106 -23.03 -14.33 5.75
C GLU A 106 -22.12 -14.95 6.82
N ALA A 107 -21.54 -16.12 6.54
CA ALA A 107 -20.75 -16.91 7.50
C ALA A 107 -19.23 -16.78 7.36
N ALA A 108 -18.74 -16.31 6.21
CA ALA A 108 -17.32 -16.39 5.91
C ALA A 108 -16.80 -15.28 4.99
N VAL A 109 -15.50 -15.03 5.10
CA VAL A 109 -14.68 -14.34 4.10
C VAL A 109 -13.78 -15.41 3.46
N ASN A 110 -14.10 -15.78 2.21
CA ASN A 110 -13.40 -16.85 1.49
C ASN A 110 -12.45 -16.23 0.47
N CYS A 111 -11.16 -16.42 0.66
CA CYS A 111 -10.12 -15.89 -0.20
C CYS A 111 -9.31 -17.03 -0.87
N SER A 112 -8.64 -16.73 -1.95
CA SER A 112 -7.64 -17.64 -2.51
C SER A 112 -6.40 -17.70 -1.64
N TRP A 113 -5.94 -16.54 -1.14
CA TRP A 113 -4.78 -16.37 -0.27
C TRP A 113 -4.96 -15.18 0.66
N GLY A 114 -4.09 -15.05 1.68
CA GLY A 114 -4.14 -13.92 2.60
C GLY A 114 -3.13 -14.01 3.73
N GLY A 115 -3.06 -12.95 4.52
CA GLY A 115 -2.16 -12.80 5.66
C GLY A 115 -2.86 -12.30 6.91
N VAL A 116 -2.16 -12.41 8.03
CA VAL A 116 -2.60 -11.88 9.34
C VAL A 116 -1.45 -11.10 9.94
N TYR A 117 -1.75 -9.90 10.38
CA TYR A 117 -0.78 -8.95 10.93
C TYR A 117 -1.21 -8.52 12.32
N ALA A 118 -0.25 -8.21 13.19
CA ALA A 118 -0.56 -7.57 14.46
C ALA A 118 -0.98 -6.11 14.20
N TYR A 119 -2.22 -5.75 14.54
CA TYR A 119 -2.66 -4.36 14.48
C TYR A 119 -1.90 -3.52 15.53
N GLY A 120 -1.29 -2.43 15.10
CA GLY A 120 -0.35 -1.66 15.91
C GLY A 120 1.08 -2.21 15.90
N GLY A 121 1.36 -3.27 15.12
CA GLY A 121 2.70 -3.78 14.84
C GLY A 121 3.43 -2.97 13.76
N ASN A 122 4.49 -3.56 13.22
CA ASN A 122 5.28 -2.94 12.15
C ASN A 122 4.70 -3.16 10.74
N GLY A 123 3.63 -3.93 10.59
CA GLY A 123 2.98 -4.21 9.32
C GLY A 123 3.67 -5.25 8.44
N ILE A 124 4.63 -5.99 8.98
CA ILE A 124 5.39 -7.01 8.25
C ILE A 124 4.89 -8.39 8.68
N GLU A 125 4.58 -9.24 7.71
CA GLU A 125 4.25 -10.64 7.91
C GLU A 125 5.49 -11.43 8.33
N ASN A 126 5.31 -12.37 9.24
CA ASN A 126 6.44 -13.17 9.74
C ASN A 126 6.71 -14.43 8.93
N VAL A 127 5.76 -14.96 8.18
CA VAL A 127 5.90 -16.28 7.53
C VAL A 127 5.04 -16.37 6.27
N GLY A 128 5.54 -15.96 5.13
CA GLY A 128 5.12 -16.36 3.78
C GLY A 128 3.62 -16.46 3.46
N SER A 129 2.79 -15.69 4.13
CA SER A 129 1.35 -15.69 3.95
C SER A 129 0.85 -14.24 3.99
N ASN A 130 0.49 -13.72 2.82
CA ASN A 130 0.15 -12.32 2.60
C ASN A 130 -0.84 -12.18 1.44
N ALA A 131 -1.42 -11.00 1.27
CA ALA A 131 -2.33 -10.70 0.17
C ALA A 131 -1.65 -10.01 -1.01
N VAL A 132 -0.42 -9.52 -0.82
CA VAL A 132 0.44 -8.87 -1.81
C VAL A 132 1.85 -9.44 -1.75
N HIS A 133 2.62 -9.34 -2.84
CA HIS A 133 3.95 -9.96 -2.94
C HIS A 133 4.96 -9.44 -1.91
N GLY A 134 4.93 -8.16 -1.55
CA GLY A 134 5.82 -7.59 -0.54
C GLY A 134 5.54 -8.04 0.89
N GLY A 135 4.33 -8.57 1.16
CA GLY A 135 3.95 -9.08 2.47
C GLY A 135 3.66 -8.01 3.50
N TYR A 136 3.28 -6.80 3.10
CA TYR A 136 2.92 -5.73 4.01
C TYR A 136 1.41 -5.65 4.21
N ALA A 137 0.99 -5.33 5.44
CA ALA A 137 -0.41 -5.08 5.75
C ALA A 137 -0.95 -3.88 4.96
N ALA A 138 -2.10 -4.05 4.31
CA ALA A 138 -2.70 -3.02 3.48
C ALA A 138 -3.05 -1.78 4.28
N GLY A 139 -3.76 -1.92 5.40
CA GLY A 139 -4.19 -0.80 6.23
C GLY A 139 -3.06 -0.03 6.92
N LEU A 140 -1.83 -0.59 6.93
CA LEU A 140 -0.64 0.08 7.47
C LEU A 140 0.26 0.71 6.40
N THR A 141 -0.05 0.53 5.13
CA THR A 141 0.77 1.05 4.01
C THR A 141 -0.03 1.84 2.98
N GLU A 142 -1.35 1.79 3.02
CA GLU A 142 -2.20 2.57 2.12
C GLU A 142 -2.40 4.00 2.63
N ILE A 143 -2.58 4.91 1.69
CA ILE A 143 -3.02 6.29 1.96
C ILE A 143 -4.52 6.25 2.21
N THR A 144 -4.96 6.66 3.39
CA THR A 144 -6.38 6.73 3.73
C THR A 144 -6.97 8.11 3.42
N ALA A 145 -8.28 8.14 3.14
CA ALA A 145 -8.98 9.40 2.96
C ALA A 145 -8.88 10.31 4.20
N GLN A 146 -8.92 9.70 5.40
CA GLN A 146 -8.88 10.46 6.65
C GLN A 146 -7.52 11.14 6.88
N GLU A 147 -6.42 10.50 6.49
CA GLU A 147 -5.08 11.10 6.58
C GLU A 147 -4.95 12.32 5.67
N LEU A 148 -5.45 12.23 4.44
CA LEU A 148 -5.43 13.38 3.53
C LEU A 148 -6.29 14.53 4.04
N LEU A 149 -7.49 14.25 4.59
CA LEU A 149 -8.32 15.27 5.23
C LEU A 149 -7.66 15.90 6.45
N ASN A 150 -6.91 15.12 7.21
CA ASN A 150 -6.15 15.60 8.36
C ASN A 150 -4.84 16.33 7.96
N GLY A 151 -4.41 16.20 6.71
CA GLY A 151 -3.15 16.76 6.20
C GLY A 151 -1.90 16.11 6.80
N HIS A 152 -1.99 14.84 7.22
CA HIS A 152 -0.88 14.14 7.88
C HIS A 152 -0.93 12.64 7.64
N ILE A 153 0.23 12.07 7.25
CA ILE A 153 0.51 10.63 7.16
C ILE A 153 1.78 10.37 7.95
N ASP A 154 1.76 9.43 8.89
CA ASP A 154 2.85 9.14 9.82
C ASP A 154 3.47 7.74 9.67
N HIS A 155 3.34 7.16 8.47
CA HIS A 155 3.90 5.86 8.14
C HIS A 155 4.49 5.82 6.72
N ALA A 156 5.29 4.79 6.43
CA ALA A 156 5.77 4.49 5.08
C ALA A 156 4.62 3.98 4.21
N LEU A 157 4.61 4.39 2.95
CA LEU A 157 3.58 4.02 1.99
C LEU A 157 3.89 2.68 1.31
N GLY A 158 2.89 2.06 0.72
CA GLY A 158 3.04 0.96 -0.22
C GLY A 158 3.12 1.49 -1.65
N MET A 159 4.06 0.96 -2.45
CA MET A 159 4.22 1.28 -3.86
C MET A 159 4.06 0.05 -4.73
N ILE A 160 3.24 0.17 -5.77
CA ILE A 160 3.06 -0.82 -6.83
C ILE A 160 3.90 -0.37 -8.03
N THR A 161 4.49 -1.31 -8.74
CA THR A 161 5.36 -1.07 -9.90
C THR A 161 5.05 -2.03 -11.04
N SER A 162 5.56 -1.79 -12.26
CA SER A 162 5.35 -2.72 -13.37
C SER A 162 6.37 -3.86 -13.39
N CYS A 163 7.49 -3.73 -12.71
CA CYS A 163 8.49 -4.78 -12.58
C CYS A 163 9.26 -4.65 -11.26
N LEU A 164 9.64 -5.78 -10.71
CA LEU A 164 10.61 -5.90 -9.62
C LEU A 164 11.50 -7.11 -9.89
N ASN A 165 12.73 -7.08 -9.43
CA ASN A 165 13.68 -8.16 -9.59
C ASN A 165 13.69 -9.08 -8.36
N ASN A 166 14.01 -10.35 -8.57
CA ASN A 166 14.34 -11.29 -7.51
C ASN A 166 15.85 -11.25 -7.20
N PRO A 167 16.25 -11.58 -5.98
CA PRO A 167 15.43 -11.98 -4.84
C PRO A 167 14.72 -10.79 -4.16
N THR A 168 13.67 -11.07 -3.41
CA THR A 168 13.07 -10.12 -2.45
C THR A 168 14.11 -9.76 -1.38
N VAL A 169 14.05 -8.53 -0.89
CA VAL A 169 14.95 -8.04 0.17
C VAL A 169 14.14 -7.63 1.39
N TYR A 170 14.77 -7.69 2.57
CA TYR A 170 14.13 -7.23 3.79
C TYR A 170 13.69 -5.76 3.65
N PRO A 171 12.49 -5.38 4.15
CA PRO A 171 11.59 -6.14 5.02
C PRO A 171 10.51 -6.95 4.28
N ALA A 172 10.53 -7.08 2.94
CA ALA A 172 9.57 -7.92 2.23
C ALA A 172 9.73 -9.40 2.61
N ASP A 173 8.62 -10.13 2.58
CA ASP A 173 8.62 -11.55 2.84
C ASP A 173 9.25 -12.32 1.68
N GLN A 174 10.29 -13.09 1.97
CA GLN A 174 11.04 -13.83 0.96
C GLN A 174 10.32 -15.06 0.37
N GLN A 175 9.15 -15.41 0.88
CA GLN A 175 8.43 -16.61 0.43
C GLN A 175 7.46 -16.33 -0.73
N THR A 176 7.27 -15.10 -1.10
CA THR A 176 6.39 -14.71 -2.20
C THR A 176 7.09 -14.83 -3.56
N GLY A 177 7.73 -15.92 -3.85
CA GLY A 177 8.43 -16.17 -5.11
C GLY A 177 7.56 -15.95 -6.36
N GLY A 178 7.20 -14.70 -6.63
CA GLY A 178 6.60 -14.26 -7.87
C GLY A 178 7.61 -14.42 -9.01
N THR A 179 7.16 -14.93 -10.14
CA THR A 179 7.91 -14.93 -11.40
C THR A 179 7.64 -13.65 -12.17
N ASP A 180 7.61 -12.52 -11.47
CA ASP A 180 7.31 -11.25 -12.12
C ASP A 180 8.41 -10.87 -13.12
N ALA A 181 8.00 -10.17 -14.16
CA ALA A 181 8.93 -9.70 -15.18
C ALA A 181 9.96 -8.76 -14.53
N GLY A 182 11.21 -9.17 -14.52
CA GLY A 182 12.29 -8.32 -14.04
C GLY A 182 12.37 -7.02 -14.83
N CYS A 183 12.98 -5.99 -14.21
CA CYS A 183 13.09 -4.66 -14.79
C CYS A 183 14.10 -4.54 -15.93
N GLY A 184 14.60 -5.66 -16.45
CA GLY A 184 15.63 -5.66 -17.52
C GLY A 184 17.02 -5.20 -17.08
N VAL A 185 17.22 -5.04 -15.77
CA VAL A 185 18.49 -4.72 -15.12
C VAL A 185 18.83 -5.81 -14.10
N THR A 186 20.11 -5.98 -13.79
CA THR A 186 20.55 -6.93 -12.77
C THR A 186 20.56 -6.25 -11.41
N GLY A 187 20.06 -6.93 -10.37
CA GLY A 187 19.98 -6.40 -9.01
C GLY A 187 18.72 -5.55 -8.79
N PRO A 188 18.75 -4.57 -7.89
CA PRO A 188 17.59 -3.75 -7.58
C PRO A 188 17.03 -3.01 -8.82
N PRO A 189 15.73 -2.64 -8.86
CA PRO A 189 14.78 -2.66 -7.75
C PRO A 189 14.19 -4.03 -7.45
N SER A 190 14.02 -4.34 -6.18
CA SER A 190 13.46 -5.60 -5.66
C SER A 190 12.29 -5.32 -4.72
N TYR A 191 11.43 -6.31 -4.46
CA TYR A 191 10.45 -6.23 -3.37
C TYR A 191 11.18 -5.95 -2.06
N GLY A 192 10.71 -4.97 -1.29
CA GLY A 192 11.30 -4.56 -0.03
C GLY A 192 12.24 -3.35 -0.10
N ASP A 193 12.65 -2.94 -1.31
CA ASP A 193 13.38 -1.68 -1.45
C ASP A 193 12.48 -0.49 -1.07
N LEU A 194 13.06 0.55 -0.51
CA LEU A 194 12.36 1.76 -0.06
C LEU A 194 12.66 2.92 -0.99
N VAL A 195 11.65 3.45 -1.63
CA VAL A 195 11.69 4.68 -2.44
C VAL A 195 11.58 5.88 -1.51
N HIS A 196 12.53 6.80 -1.53
CA HIS A 196 12.58 7.98 -0.66
C HIS A 196 12.69 9.25 -1.48
N LEU A 197 11.78 10.19 -1.26
CA LEU A 197 11.80 11.51 -1.90
C LEU A 197 12.85 12.42 -1.23
N LEU A 198 13.72 13.00 -2.04
CA LEU A 198 14.84 13.85 -1.57
C LEU A 198 14.44 15.32 -1.32
N TRP A 199 13.19 15.68 -1.58
CA TRP A 199 12.74 17.05 -1.38
C TRP A 199 12.67 17.45 0.08
N THR A 200 13.15 18.64 0.37
CA THR A 200 13.04 19.26 1.70
C THR A 200 11.60 19.72 1.97
N PRO A 201 11.20 19.91 3.24
CA PRO A 201 9.90 20.48 3.58
C PRO A 201 9.63 21.84 2.90
N ALA A 202 10.66 22.66 2.70
CA ALA A 202 10.55 23.95 2.01
C ALA A 202 10.23 23.78 0.51
N GLN A 203 10.83 22.79 -0.15
CA GLN A 203 10.56 22.48 -1.55
C GLN A 203 9.15 21.93 -1.73
N ILE A 204 8.70 21.05 -0.82
CA ILE A 204 7.32 20.51 -0.83
C ILE A 204 6.33 21.65 -0.63
N ALA A 205 6.53 22.52 0.36
CA ALA A 205 5.64 23.65 0.64
C ALA A 205 5.56 24.66 -0.50
N ALA A 206 6.66 24.88 -1.23
CA ALA A 206 6.74 25.78 -2.38
C ALA A 206 6.27 25.14 -3.70
N SER A 207 5.98 23.85 -3.71
CA SER A 207 5.58 23.12 -4.91
C SER A 207 4.17 23.52 -5.37
N PRO A 208 3.86 23.37 -6.67
CA PRO A 208 2.55 23.69 -7.22
C PRO A 208 1.50 22.60 -6.97
N TYR A 209 1.81 21.60 -6.15
CA TYR A 209 0.88 20.52 -5.79
C TYR A 209 -0.22 21.00 -4.83
N SER A 210 -1.35 20.28 -4.82
CA SER A 210 -2.41 20.44 -3.82
C SER A 210 -1.92 20.18 -2.39
N SER A 211 -2.71 20.53 -1.40
CA SER A 211 -2.46 20.19 0.01
C SER A 211 -2.38 18.68 0.22
N GLU A 212 -3.26 17.93 -0.44
CA GLU A 212 -3.33 16.47 -0.36
C GLU A 212 -2.06 15.84 -0.94
N CYS A 213 -1.64 16.26 -2.14
CA CYS A 213 -0.39 15.80 -2.72
C CYS A 213 0.84 16.22 -1.90
N ARG A 214 0.87 17.43 -1.35
CA ARG A 214 1.95 17.83 -0.42
C ARG A 214 1.99 16.96 0.84
N THR A 215 0.84 16.49 1.33
CA THR A 215 0.78 15.52 2.43
C THR A 215 1.42 14.19 2.03
N VAL A 216 1.09 13.65 0.85
CA VAL A 216 1.71 12.45 0.28
C VAL A 216 3.22 12.64 0.10
N LEU A 217 3.66 13.75 -0.51
CA LEU A 217 5.08 14.04 -0.72
C LEU A 217 5.85 14.19 0.61
N THR A 218 5.20 14.72 1.65
CA THR A 218 5.78 14.80 2.99
C THR A 218 6.00 13.40 3.59
N ALA A 219 5.03 12.49 3.42
CA ALA A 219 5.20 11.10 3.84
C ALA A 219 6.33 10.40 3.07
N LEU A 220 6.39 10.57 1.74
CA LEU A 220 7.48 10.04 0.91
C LEU A 220 8.86 10.58 1.30
N ALA A 221 8.95 11.85 1.72
CA ALA A 221 10.19 12.46 2.18
C ALA A 221 10.56 12.10 3.63
N THR A 222 9.59 11.66 4.43
CA THR A 222 9.82 11.35 5.86
C THR A 222 10.00 9.85 6.07
N TYR A 223 9.11 9.05 5.50
CA TYR A 223 9.01 7.61 5.73
C TYR A 223 9.32 6.78 4.48
N GLY A 224 9.20 7.35 3.28
CA GLY A 224 9.35 6.66 2.02
C GLY A 224 8.16 5.79 1.63
N ALA A 225 8.34 4.99 0.56
CA ALA A 225 7.39 3.98 0.11
C ALA A 225 8.10 2.67 -0.19
N TYR A 226 7.62 1.57 0.39
CA TYR A 226 8.15 0.23 0.10
C TYR A 226 7.57 -0.30 -1.20
N THR A 227 8.43 -0.87 -2.03
CA THR A 227 8.02 -1.65 -3.21
C THR A 227 7.29 -2.90 -2.74
N ASN A 228 5.96 -2.91 -2.90
CA ASN A 228 5.07 -3.87 -2.25
C ASN A 228 4.48 -4.89 -3.23
N ASP A 229 4.15 -4.45 -4.46
CA ASP A 229 3.49 -5.32 -5.43
C ASP A 229 3.83 -4.92 -6.86
N THR A 230 3.43 -5.76 -7.82
CA THR A 230 3.54 -5.46 -9.25
C THR A 230 2.18 -5.35 -9.92
N GLY A 231 2.11 -4.45 -10.90
CA GLY A 231 0.94 -4.24 -11.75
C GLY A 231 1.35 -3.68 -13.11
N ASN A 232 0.47 -3.75 -14.10
CA ASN A 232 0.79 -3.44 -15.50
C ASN A 232 0.77 -1.94 -15.86
N GLN A 233 0.72 -1.02 -14.89
CA GLN A 233 0.39 0.39 -15.16
C GLN A 233 1.47 1.42 -14.78
N GLY A 234 2.67 0.99 -14.43
CA GLY A 234 3.72 1.87 -13.93
C GLY A 234 3.67 2.05 -12.41
N LEU A 235 4.33 3.12 -11.92
CA LEU A 235 4.39 3.42 -10.49
C LEU A 235 3.06 3.96 -9.98
N SER A 236 2.55 3.37 -8.90
CA SER A 236 1.38 3.85 -8.17
C SER A 236 1.57 3.65 -6.66
N LEU A 237 0.85 4.43 -5.86
CA LEU A 237 0.82 4.31 -4.42
C LEU A 237 -0.44 3.56 -3.99
N LEU A 238 -0.33 2.75 -2.95
CA LEU A 238 -1.49 2.11 -2.36
C LEU A 238 -2.40 3.16 -1.72
N THR A 239 -3.67 3.13 -2.07
CA THR A 239 -4.70 4.03 -1.54
C THR A 239 -5.91 3.24 -1.10
N GLN A 240 -6.55 3.70 -0.04
CA GLN A 240 -7.78 3.10 0.45
C GLN A 240 -8.89 3.15 -0.61
N HIS A 241 -9.46 2.00 -0.94
CA HIS A 241 -10.56 1.92 -1.88
C HIS A 241 -11.83 2.58 -1.30
N GLN A 242 -12.59 3.30 -2.12
CA GLN A 242 -13.83 3.98 -1.68
C GLN A 242 -14.89 3.04 -1.08
N LEU A 243 -14.85 1.73 -1.38
CA LEU A 243 -15.73 0.72 -0.77
C LEU A 243 -15.57 0.64 0.75
N SER A 244 -14.43 1.03 1.31
CA SER A 244 -14.27 1.14 2.78
C SER A 244 -15.37 1.96 3.44
N TYR A 245 -16.02 2.84 2.68
CA TYR A 245 -17.14 3.68 3.10
C TYR A 245 -18.46 3.27 2.46
N THR A 246 -18.49 3.20 1.13
CA THR A 246 -19.75 3.04 0.37
C THR A 246 -20.40 1.68 0.56
N ALA A 247 -19.63 0.62 0.78
CA ALA A 247 -20.15 -0.70 1.09
C ALA A 247 -20.86 -0.75 2.45
N LEU A 248 -20.49 0.15 3.37
CA LEU A 248 -21.13 0.31 4.68
C LEU A 248 -22.29 1.33 4.66
N GLY A 249 -22.68 1.82 3.47
CA GLY A 249 -23.72 2.83 3.32
C GLY A 249 -23.30 4.25 3.73
N GLN A 250 -22.00 4.50 3.87
CA GLN A 250 -21.46 5.81 4.23
C GLN A 250 -21.03 6.59 2.98
N PRO A 251 -21.14 7.93 2.97
CA PRO A 251 -20.57 8.74 1.91
C PRO A 251 -19.04 8.61 1.92
N SER A 252 -18.45 8.42 0.73
CA SER A 252 -17.00 8.35 0.61
C SER A 252 -16.39 9.75 0.64
N PRO A 253 -15.43 10.04 1.54
CA PRO A 253 -14.68 11.30 1.53
C PRO A 253 -13.87 11.50 0.23
N TRP A 254 -13.48 10.41 -0.42
CA TRP A 254 -12.81 10.47 -1.73
C TRP A 254 -13.65 11.22 -2.76
N SER A 255 -14.88 10.76 -3.01
CA SER A 255 -15.74 11.34 -4.04
C SER A 255 -16.40 12.66 -3.62
N SER A 256 -16.63 12.87 -2.32
CA SER A 256 -17.33 14.07 -1.85
C SER A 256 -16.43 15.29 -1.65
N THR A 257 -15.13 15.09 -1.37
CA THR A 257 -14.22 16.16 -0.99
C THR A 257 -12.86 16.05 -1.71
N LEU A 258 -12.12 14.98 -1.50
CA LEU A 258 -10.72 14.88 -1.90
C LEU A 258 -10.53 14.89 -3.43
N LEU A 259 -11.32 14.14 -4.18
CA LEU A 259 -11.20 14.09 -5.63
C LEU A 259 -11.53 15.44 -6.29
N PRO A 260 -12.58 16.17 -5.87
CA PRO A 260 -12.83 17.54 -6.35
C PRO A 260 -11.67 18.49 -6.06
N ASP A 261 -11.06 18.43 -4.88
CA ASP A 261 -9.96 19.33 -4.48
C ASP A 261 -8.68 19.03 -5.29
N LEU A 262 -8.34 17.75 -5.46
CA LEU A 262 -7.25 17.30 -6.34
C LEU A 262 -7.48 17.74 -7.80
N ALA A 263 -8.72 17.63 -8.30
CA ALA A 263 -9.08 18.07 -9.64
C ALA A 263 -8.93 19.58 -9.81
N ALA A 264 -9.35 20.36 -8.83
CA ALA A 264 -9.26 21.82 -8.86
C ALA A 264 -7.82 22.33 -8.88
N SER A 265 -6.88 21.60 -8.28
CA SER A 265 -5.45 21.94 -8.27
C SER A 265 -4.69 21.47 -9.51
N GLY A 266 -5.33 20.73 -10.41
CA GLY A 266 -4.69 20.18 -11.62
C GLY A 266 -3.82 18.95 -11.36
N ASP A 267 -3.94 18.37 -10.17
CA ASP A 267 -3.30 17.10 -9.80
C ASP A 267 -4.19 15.89 -10.16
N ALA A 268 -5.31 16.14 -10.81
CA ALA A 268 -6.23 15.12 -11.30
C ALA A 268 -6.34 15.14 -12.82
N SER A 269 -6.46 13.97 -13.42
CA SER A 269 -6.94 13.81 -14.78
C SER A 269 -8.19 12.92 -14.79
N GLY A 270 -9.37 13.52 -14.97
CA GLY A 270 -10.64 12.79 -14.99
C GLY A 270 -11.25 12.53 -13.60
N THR A 271 -12.29 11.69 -13.55
CA THR A 271 -13.14 11.50 -12.36
C THR A 271 -12.62 10.47 -11.34
N SER A 272 -11.49 9.84 -11.61
CA SER A 272 -10.98 8.73 -10.78
C SER A 272 -9.45 8.70 -10.69
N TRP A 273 -8.76 9.68 -11.24
CA TRP A 273 -7.34 9.58 -11.54
C TRP A 273 -6.58 10.79 -11.04
N HIS A 274 -5.72 10.58 -10.08
CA HIS A 274 -4.92 11.64 -9.47
C HIS A 274 -3.47 11.24 -9.47
N SER A 275 -2.59 12.20 -9.68
CA SER A 275 -1.16 11.95 -9.70
C SER A 275 -0.43 12.98 -8.86
N CYS A 276 0.07 12.54 -7.71
CA CYS A 276 0.99 13.32 -6.91
C CYS A 276 2.46 13.14 -7.36
N LEU A 277 2.73 12.24 -8.30
CA LEU A 277 4.08 11.96 -8.80
C LEU A 277 4.38 12.56 -10.18
N ASN A 278 3.39 13.08 -10.90
CA ASN A 278 3.47 13.48 -12.31
C ASN A 278 4.44 14.61 -12.65
N ARG A 279 4.92 15.37 -11.66
CA ARG A 279 5.89 16.47 -11.83
C ARG A 279 7.27 16.14 -11.25
N LEU A 280 7.48 14.87 -10.89
CA LEU A 280 8.71 14.38 -10.32
C LEU A 280 9.50 13.57 -11.36
N SER A 281 10.76 13.34 -11.07
CA SER A 281 11.68 12.56 -11.90
C SER A 281 12.48 11.59 -11.05
N ALA A 282 13.14 10.62 -11.66
CA ALA A 282 13.99 9.67 -10.95
C ALA A 282 15.07 10.35 -10.10
N SER A 283 15.52 11.56 -10.49
CA SER A 283 16.54 12.31 -9.72
C SER A 283 16.00 12.97 -8.46
N ASP A 284 14.68 13.05 -8.29
CA ASP A 284 14.06 13.54 -7.06
C ASP A 284 14.02 12.47 -5.97
N PHE A 285 14.37 11.22 -6.30
CA PHE A 285 14.32 10.07 -5.42
C PHE A 285 15.65 9.35 -5.30
N GLU A 286 15.81 8.67 -4.18
CA GLU A 286 16.79 7.60 -3.99
C GLU A 286 16.07 6.29 -3.67
N LEU A 287 16.73 5.18 -3.95
CA LEU A 287 16.26 3.85 -3.56
C LEU A 287 17.16 3.34 -2.43
N LEU A 288 16.56 2.83 -1.38
CA LEU A 288 17.24 2.33 -0.19
C LEU A 288 16.99 0.85 -0.01
N GLN A 289 18.04 0.12 0.35
CA GLN A 289 17.93 -1.23 0.88
C GLN A 289 17.96 -1.19 2.41
N ILE A 290 16.94 -1.77 3.02
CA ILE A 290 16.80 -1.85 4.46
C ILE A 290 17.43 -3.17 4.95
N THR A 291 18.09 -3.14 6.10
CA THR A 291 18.68 -4.33 6.71
C THR A 291 17.92 -4.74 7.98
N PRO A 292 17.88 -6.04 8.34
CA PRO A 292 17.35 -6.46 9.62
C PRO A 292 18.02 -5.69 10.77
N GLY A 293 17.22 -5.10 11.65
CA GLY A 293 17.71 -4.28 12.76
C GLY A 293 17.76 -2.77 12.49
N SER A 294 17.39 -2.31 11.29
CA SER A 294 17.29 -0.87 10.98
C SER A 294 16.04 -0.20 11.56
N TYR A 295 15.10 -0.95 12.10
CA TYR A 295 13.86 -0.45 12.72
C TYR A 295 14.03 -0.09 14.19
#